data_1864106d53adce8164182ec22f4a670a
#
_entry.id   1864106d53adce8164182ec22f4a670a
#
_cell.length_a   1.000
_cell.length_b   1.000
_cell.length_c   1.000
_cell.angle_alpha   90.00
_cell.angle_beta   90.00
_cell.angle_gamma   90.00
#
_symmetry.space_group_name_H-M   'P 1'
#
loop_
_entity.id
_entity.type
_entity.pdbx_description
1 polymer ?
#
loop_
_entity_poly.entity_id
_entity_poly.type
_entity_poly.pdbx_seq_one_letter_code
_entity_poly.pdbx_strand_id
1 'polypeptide(L)'
;MRTRIIGSAIGLALAMGAPTTGQARGAVVHPADTDATPAVRYANLDAGTCEAELSRRGAPFSPVGKARGVLAPIRLTGPLRGVSFHSALPASRRADSPFEILDCRLALALDDFASILAKHAVVEVVHLSMYRPPPRLWPEGRASGQHGGGLAIDAGQFRKADGSVLDVDHDFAGAVGATTCGPRAVQPATVASAELRSIVCEAAEEHLFNVELSPNYNKKHKNHFHLEVTANVRWFLVR
;
A
#
# COMPACT_ATOMS: atom_id res chain seq x y z
N MET A 1 10.09 -54.44 -66.28
CA MET A 1 9.55 -53.17 -65.86
C MET A 1 9.29 -53.23 -64.36
N ARG A 2 10.12 -52.56 -63.53
CA ARG A 2 9.92 -52.52 -62.08
C ARG A 2 9.82 -51.03 -61.71
N THR A 3 8.62 -50.61 -61.33
CA THR A 3 8.31 -49.23 -60.90
C THR A 3 8.65 -49.10 -59.41
N ARG A 4 9.53 -48.14 -59.13
CA ARG A 4 9.88 -47.76 -57.75
C ARG A 4 8.95 -46.60 -57.30
N ILE A 5 8.23 -46.80 -56.20
CA ILE A 5 7.44 -45.79 -55.53
C ILE A 5 8.35 -45.10 -54.50
N ILE A 6 8.54 -43.80 -54.65
CA ILE A 6 9.29 -42.95 -53.69
C ILE A 6 8.23 -42.40 -52.74
N GLY A 7 8.27 -42.84 -51.49
CA GLY A 7 7.43 -42.27 -50.44
C GLY A 7 8.12 -41.06 -49.80
N SER A 8 7.51 -39.86 -49.93
CA SER A 8 7.91 -38.66 -49.23
C SER A 8 7.37 -38.65 -47.82
N ALA A 9 8.22 -38.69 -46.82
CA ALA A 9 7.86 -38.49 -45.43
C ALA A 9 7.83 -36.99 -45.13
N ILE A 10 6.64 -36.47 -44.81
CA ILE A 10 6.43 -35.11 -44.34
C ILE A 10 6.67 -35.11 -42.84
N GLY A 11 7.80 -34.59 -42.40
CA GLY A 11 8.10 -34.38 -40.98
C GLY A 11 7.30 -33.19 -40.41
N LEU A 12 6.37 -33.49 -39.52
CA LEU A 12 5.64 -32.46 -38.76
C LEU A 12 6.53 -31.96 -37.60
N ALA A 13 7.11 -30.77 -37.74
CA ALA A 13 7.85 -30.12 -36.65
C ALA A 13 6.86 -29.51 -35.66
N LEU A 14 6.70 -30.10 -34.47
CA LEU A 14 6.03 -29.47 -33.36
C LEU A 14 6.92 -28.36 -32.79
N ALA A 15 6.58 -27.12 -33.07
CA ALA A 15 7.15 -25.97 -32.36
C ALA A 15 6.60 -25.94 -30.94
N MET A 16 7.39 -26.37 -29.96
CA MET A 16 7.11 -26.16 -28.55
C MET A 16 7.36 -24.66 -28.24
N GLY A 17 6.29 -23.88 -28.27
CA GLY A 17 6.27 -22.53 -27.75
C GLY A 17 6.52 -22.54 -26.25
N ALA A 18 7.67 -21.99 -25.80
CA ALA A 18 7.92 -21.77 -24.38
C ALA A 18 6.83 -20.84 -23.81
N PRO A 19 6.28 -21.12 -22.61
CA PRO A 19 5.34 -20.21 -21.99
C PRO A 19 6.11 -18.92 -21.63
N THR A 20 5.82 -17.84 -22.33
CA THR A 20 6.20 -16.50 -21.90
C THR A 20 5.46 -16.25 -20.58
N THR A 21 6.20 -16.20 -19.46
CA THR A 21 5.71 -15.71 -18.18
C THR A 21 5.37 -14.24 -18.34
N GLY A 22 4.19 -13.96 -18.88
CA GLY A 22 3.62 -12.63 -18.91
C GLY A 22 3.40 -12.17 -17.47
N GLN A 23 4.26 -11.28 -16.98
CA GLN A 23 3.94 -10.52 -15.77
C GLN A 23 2.59 -9.85 -16.03
N ALA A 24 1.57 -10.24 -15.26
CA ALA A 24 0.27 -9.60 -15.32
C ALA A 24 0.47 -8.11 -14.98
N ARG A 25 0.48 -7.26 -15.99
CA ARG A 25 0.49 -5.81 -15.82
C ARG A 25 -0.85 -5.45 -15.21
N GLY A 26 -0.89 -5.07 -13.90
CA GLY A 26 -2.09 -4.56 -13.29
C GLY A 26 -2.56 -3.32 -14.03
N ALA A 27 -3.85 -3.16 -14.09
CA ALA A 27 -4.42 -1.98 -14.68
C ALA A 27 -4.05 -0.77 -13.81
N VAL A 28 -3.36 0.19 -14.39
CA VAL A 28 -3.31 1.54 -13.86
C VAL A 28 -4.67 2.15 -14.17
N VAL A 29 -5.37 2.60 -13.13
CA VAL A 29 -6.70 3.20 -13.26
C VAL A 29 -6.55 4.72 -13.26
N HIS A 30 -7.28 5.38 -14.17
CA HIS A 30 -7.40 6.83 -14.24
C HIS A 30 -8.88 7.18 -14.07
N PRO A 31 -9.34 7.54 -12.86
CA PRO A 31 -10.70 7.99 -12.65
C PRO A 31 -11.05 9.24 -13.48
N ALA A 32 -12.31 9.41 -13.83
CA ALA A 32 -12.75 10.54 -14.63
C ALA A 32 -12.52 11.91 -13.96
N ASP A 33 -12.62 11.95 -12.61
CA ASP A 33 -12.32 13.12 -11.78
C ASP A 33 -11.19 12.79 -10.79
N THR A 34 -9.99 12.64 -11.33
CA THR A 34 -8.80 12.24 -10.54
C THR A 34 -8.42 13.31 -9.52
N ASP A 35 -8.61 14.60 -9.84
CA ASP A 35 -8.22 15.71 -8.97
C ASP A 35 -9.09 15.81 -7.70
N ALA A 36 -10.29 15.27 -7.71
CA ALA A 36 -11.17 15.21 -6.55
C ALA A 36 -10.86 14.05 -5.59
N THR A 37 -10.06 13.06 -6.02
CA THR A 37 -9.77 11.90 -5.19
C THR A 37 -8.89 12.25 -3.97
N PRO A 38 -9.09 11.59 -2.81
CA PRO A 38 -8.33 11.87 -1.60
C PRO A 38 -6.82 11.81 -1.80
N ALA A 39 -6.29 10.73 -2.39
CA ALA A 39 -4.86 10.57 -2.58
C ALA A 39 -4.23 11.71 -3.40
N VAL A 40 -4.85 12.13 -4.49
CA VAL A 40 -4.33 13.21 -5.35
C VAL A 40 -4.40 14.56 -4.63
N ARG A 41 -5.51 14.83 -3.95
CA ARG A 41 -5.67 16.07 -3.16
C ARG A 41 -4.62 16.16 -2.06
N TYR A 42 -4.46 15.11 -1.26
CA TYR A 42 -3.52 15.13 -0.12
C TYR A 42 -2.08 15.18 -0.58
N ALA A 43 -1.71 14.36 -1.56
CA ALA A 43 -0.33 14.28 -2.07
C ALA A 43 0.23 15.62 -2.56
N ASN A 44 -0.64 16.57 -2.94
CA ASN A 44 -0.25 17.86 -3.50
C ASN A 44 -0.42 19.05 -2.53
N LEU A 45 -0.78 18.81 -1.27
CA LEU A 45 -0.83 19.87 -0.25
C LEU A 45 0.57 20.31 0.16
N ASP A 46 0.73 21.60 0.40
CA ASP A 46 1.89 22.13 1.13
C ASP A 46 1.79 21.79 2.63
N ALA A 47 2.91 21.96 3.36
CA ALA A 47 2.99 21.57 4.76
C ALA A 47 1.96 22.32 5.62
N GLY A 48 1.83 23.64 5.46
CA GLY A 48 0.94 24.46 6.27
C GLY A 48 -0.53 24.11 6.06
N THR A 49 -0.93 23.95 4.81
CA THR A 49 -2.30 23.54 4.44
C THR A 49 -2.62 22.13 4.95
N CYS A 50 -1.67 21.21 4.86
CA CYS A 50 -1.83 19.85 5.35
C CYS A 50 -2.00 19.79 6.87
N GLU A 51 -1.13 20.48 7.64
CA GLU A 51 -1.20 20.51 9.10
C GLU A 51 -2.47 21.22 9.60
N ALA A 52 -2.90 22.28 8.91
CA ALA A 52 -4.17 22.95 9.21
C ALA A 52 -5.37 22.01 9.01
N GLU A 53 -5.36 21.19 7.95
CA GLU A 53 -6.42 20.22 7.69
C GLU A 53 -6.43 19.09 8.72
N LEU A 54 -5.28 18.54 9.14
CA LEU A 54 -5.21 17.57 10.24
C LEU A 54 -5.74 18.16 11.55
N SER A 55 -5.36 19.40 11.86
CA SER A 55 -5.84 20.11 13.06
C SER A 55 -7.35 20.32 13.01
N ARG A 56 -7.90 20.72 11.87
CA ARG A 56 -9.35 20.89 11.65
C ARG A 56 -10.13 19.57 11.86
N ARG A 57 -9.51 18.42 11.51
CA ARG A 57 -10.09 17.08 11.74
C ARG A 57 -9.96 16.61 13.18
N GLY A 58 -9.22 17.33 14.03
CA GLY A 58 -8.92 16.94 15.41
C GLY A 58 -7.95 15.74 15.49
N ALA A 59 -7.17 15.48 14.43
CA ALA A 59 -6.17 14.43 14.43
C ALA A 59 -5.04 14.76 15.41
N PRO A 60 -4.67 13.84 16.31
CA PRO A 60 -3.61 14.08 17.28
C PRO A 60 -2.22 13.88 16.67
N PHE A 61 -1.46 14.95 16.50
CA PHE A 61 -0.11 14.88 15.96
C PHE A 61 0.82 15.93 16.60
N SER A 62 2.12 15.75 16.43
CA SER A 62 3.14 16.73 16.73
C SER A 62 4.10 16.90 15.56
N PRO A 63 4.44 18.14 15.16
CA PRO A 63 5.46 18.37 14.15
C PRO A 63 6.83 17.82 14.58
N VAL A 64 7.59 17.30 13.62
CA VAL A 64 9.00 16.91 13.79
C VAL A 64 9.86 17.96 13.11
N GLY A 65 10.87 18.47 13.81
CA GLY A 65 11.65 19.61 13.32
C GLY A 65 12.31 19.35 11.95
N LYS A 66 12.93 18.19 11.76
CA LYS A 66 13.52 17.79 10.47
C LYS A 66 13.53 16.27 10.30
N ALA A 67 13.08 15.78 9.14
CA ALA A 67 13.31 14.43 8.68
C ALA A 67 13.74 14.48 7.21
N ARG A 68 14.91 13.91 6.89
CA ARG A 68 15.50 14.02 5.56
C ARG A 68 14.57 13.41 4.50
N GLY A 69 14.25 14.18 3.47
CA GLY A 69 13.36 13.75 2.39
C GLY A 69 11.86 13.91 2.66
N VAL A 70 11.46 14.26 3.89
CA VAL A 70 10.06 14.51 4.29
C VAL A 70 9.80 16.02 4.26
N LEU A 71 8.71 16.43 3.59
CA LEU A 71 8.38 17.86 3.47
C LEU A 71 7.62 18.39 4.68
N ALA A 72 6.71 17.61 5.24
CA ALA A 72 5.89 17.96 6.39
C ALA A 72 5.97 16.85 7.46
N PRO A 73 7.14 16.66 8.12
CA PRO A 73 7.34 15.55 9.01
C PRO A 73 6.59 15.75 10.33
N ILE A 74 5.79 14.74 10.68
CA ILE A 74 5.02 14.70 11.92
C ILE A 74 5.16 13.34 12.61
N ARG A 75 4.67 13.23 13.84
CA ARG A 75 4.35 12.00 14.56
C ARG A 75 2.91 12.04 15.01
N LEU A 76 2.23 10.91 14.93
CA LEU A 76 0.93 10.76 15.59
C LEU A 76 1.14 10.66 17.10
N THR A 77 0.34 11.39 17.85
CA THR A 77 0.38 11.41 19.33
C THR A 77 -0.81 10.70 19.97
N GLY A 78 -1.70 10.15 19.12
CA GLY A 78 -2.86 9.41 19.52
C GLY A 78 -3.55 8.77 18.31
N PRO A 79 -4.70 8.10 18.53
CA PRO A 79 -5.41 7.41 17.48
C PRO A 79 -6.07 8.38 16.47
N LEU A 80 -6.09 8.01 15.21
CA LEU A 80 -6.90 8.63 14.17
C LEU A 80 -8.28 7.93 14.16
N ARG A 81 -9.35 8.69 14.38
CA ARG A 81 -10.75 8.16 14.45
C ARG A 81 -10.90 6.89 15.29
N GLY A 82 -10.13 6.79 16.39
CA GLY A 82 -10.15 5.61 17.26
C GLY A 82 -9.21 4.47 16.87
N VAL A 83 -8.47 4.58 15.75
CA VAL A 83 -7.49 3.59 15.32
C VAL A 83 -6.07 4.07 15.58
N SER A 84 -5.30 3.31 16.35
CA SER A 84 -3.88 3.57 16.61
C SER A 84 -2.99 3.02 15.50
N PHE A 85 -2.00 3.81 15.06
CA PHE A 85 -0.99 3.38 14.09
C PHE A 85 0.38 3.45 14.75
N HIS A 86 1.09 2.32 14.82
CA HIS A 86 2.43 2.28 15.39
C HIS A 86 3.26 1.12 14.85
N SER A 87 4.58 1.21 14.95
CA SER A 87 5.46 0.13 14.53
C SER A 87 5.43 -1.06 15.49
N ALA A 88 5.95 -2.19 15.02
CA ALA A 88 6.11 -3.42 15.84
C ALA A 88 7.16 -3.26 16.97
N LEU A 89 7.80 -2.11 17.09
CA LEU A 89 8.74 -1.85 18.18
C LEU A 89 8.04 -1.80 19.55
N PRO A 90 8.74 -2.20 20.63
CA PRO A 90 8.25 -1.95 21.98
C PRO A 90 7.92 -0.47 22.23
N ALA A 91 6.89 -0.17 22.99
CA ALA A 91 6.43 1.20 23.26
C ALA A 91 7.55 2.12 23.73
N SER A 92 8.46 1.63 24.57
CA SER A 92 9.62 2.40 25.08
C SER A 92 10.62 2.83 23.99
N ARG A 93 10.58 2.25 22.80
CA ARG A 93 11.47 2.60 21.68
C ARG A 93 10.76 3.33 20.55
N ARG A 94 9.42 3.45 20.60
CA ARG A 94 8.66 4.10 19.53
C ARG A 94 8.89 5.60 19.50
N ALA A 95 8.95 6.26 20.67
CA ALA A 95 9.07 7.72 20.75
C ALA A 95 10.25 8.29 19.93
N ASP A 96 11.39 7.60 19.94
CA ASP A 96 12.61 8.03 19.25
C ASP A 96 12.81 7.34 17.89
N SER A 97 11.94 6.40 17.53
CA SER A 97 12.09 5.63 16.30
C SER A 97 11.76 6.48 15.07
N PRO A 98 12.59 6.45 14.01
CA PRO A 98 12.22 7.04 12.72
C PRO A 98 11.01 6.36 12.09
N PHE A 99 10.71 5.10 12.43
CA PHE A 99 9.58 4.36 11.86
C PHE A 99 8.22 4.97 12.20
N GLU A 100 8.14 5.78 13.26
CA GLU A 100 6.93 6.50 13.67
C GLU A 100 6.80 7.90 13.02
N ILE A 101 7.79 8.32 12.23
CA ILE A 101 7.70 9.58 11.47
C ILE A 101 6.92 9.30 10.19
N LEU A 102 6.05 10.23 9.84
CA LEU A 102 5.35 10.22 8.55
C LEU A 102 5.23 11.66 8.03
N ASP A 103 4.92 11.78 6.75
CA ASP A 103 4.53 13.06 6.18
C ASP A 103 3.06 13.34 6.51
N CYS A 104 2.73 14.59 6.80
CA CYS A 104 1.36 15.03 7.09
C CYS A 104 0.35 14.53 6.06
N ARG A 105 0.72 14.49 4.77
CA ARG A 105 -0.16 14.05 3.67
C ARG A 105 -0.53 12.57 3.78
N LEU A 106 0.40 11.72 4.22
CA LEU A 106 0.09 10.32 4.55
C LEU A 106 -0.87 10.24 5.74
N ALA A 107 -0.69 11.09 6.75
CA ALA A 107 -1.58 11.10 7.91
C ALA A 107 -3.03 11.43 7.55
N LEU A 108 -3.28 12.33 6.58
CA LEU A 108 -4.62 12.60 6.07
C LEU A 108 -5.25 11.36 5.40
N ALA A 109 -4.48 10.64 4.59
CA ALA A 109 -4.94 9.40 3.98
C ALA A 109 -5.21 8.31 5.03
N LEU A 110 -4.36 8.21 6.06
CA LEU A 110 -4.56 7.28 7.18
C LEU A 110 -5.77 7.67 8.05
N ASP A 111 -6.08 8.97 8.19
CA ASP A 111 -7.29 9.41 8.89
C ASP A 111 -8.56 8.95 8.16
N ASP A 112 -8.61 9.06 6.83
CA ASP A 112 -9.73 8.52 6.06
C ASP A 112 -9.74 6.98 6.08
N PHE A 113 -8.59 6.34 5.96
CA PHE A 113 -8.46 4.88 6.06
C PHE A 113 -8.93 4.35 7.41
N ALA A 114 -8.70 5.09 8.49
CA ALA A 114 -9.21 4.74 9.82
C ALA A 114 -10.74 4.61 9.86
N SER A 115 -11.47 5.35 9.01
CA SER A 115 -12.92 5.21 8.89
C SER A 115 -13.33 3.87 8.27
N ILE A 116 -12.55 3.35 7.30
CA ILE A 116 -12.74 2.01 6.75
C ILE A 116 -12.42 0.97 7.84
N LEU A 117 -11.27 1.10 8.49
CA LEU A 117 -10.83 0.18 9.54
C LEU A 117 -11.84 0.06 10.68
N ALA A 118 -12.48 1.16 11.07
CA ALA A 118 -13.54 1.17 12.09
C ALA A 118 -14.77 0.33 11.67
N LYS A 119 -15.14 0.29 10.38
CA LYS A 119 -16.22 -0.59 9.89
C LYS A 119 -15.90 -2.07 10.09
N HIS A 120 -14.60 -2.42 10.09
CA HIS A 120 -14.07 -3.76 10.36
C HIS A 120 -13.75 -4.01 11.85
N ALA A 121 -14.15 -3.11 12.75
CA ALA A 121 -13.84 -3.15 14.18
C ALA A 121 -12.32 -3.17 14.47
N VAL A 122 -11.48 -2.70 13.56
CA VAL A 122 -10.03 -2.54 13.78
C VAL A 122 -9.79 -1.31 14.63
N VAL A 123 -8.99 -1.46 15.69
CA VAL A 123 -8.64 -0.39 16.63
C VAL A 123 -7.13 -0.10 16.65
N GLU A 124 -6.34 -0.96 16.03
CA GLU A 124 -4.88 -0.81 15.99
C GLU A 124 -4.30 -1.39 14.71
N VAL A 125 -3.41 -0.65 14.06
CA VAL A 125 -2.58 -1.11 12.93
C VAL A 125 -1.13 -1.17 13.38
N VAL A 126 -0.53 -2.37 13.32
CA VAL A 126 0.90 -2.55 13.57
C VAL A 126 1.61 -2.57 12.23
N HIS A 127 2.49 -1.58 12.02
CA HIS A 127 3.24 -1.44 10.77
C HIS A 127 4.72 -1.82 10.93
N LEU A 128 5.38 -2.13 9.83
CA LEU A 128 6.82 -2.38 9.78
C LEU A 128 7.59 -1.06 9.76
N SER A 129 7.14 -0.10 8.97
CA SER A 129 7.70 1.25 8.92
C SER A 129 6.77 2.22 8.19
N MET A 130 6.82 3.50 8.55
CA MET A 130 6.33 4.60 7.72
C MET A 130 7.50 5.36 7.09
N TYR A 131 8.51 5.74 7.86
CA TYR A 131 9.66 6.46 7.35
C TYR A 131 10.95 5.62 7.44
N ARG A 132 11.66 5.53 6.34
CA ARG A 132 13.02 4.99 6.22
C ARG A 132 13.93 6.07 5.63
N PRO A 133 14.85 6.67 6.41
CA PRO A 133 15.65 7.79 5.94
C PRO A 133 16.35 7.48 4.60
N PRO A 134 16.28 8.39 3.61
CA PRO A 134 17.03 8.23 2.38
C PRO A 134 18.54 8.29 2.65
N PRO A 135 19.40 7.96 1.67
CA PRO A 135 20.86 7.96 1.85
C PRO A 135 21.38 9.24 2.50
N ARG A 136 22.47 9.13 3.28
CA ARG A 136 23.03 10.25 4.07
C ARG A 136 23.33 11.51 3.23
N LEU A 137 23.67 11.32 1.95
CA LEU A 137 23.98 12.40 1.01
C LEU A 137 22.75 12.92 0.25
N TRP A 138 21.53 12.51 0.67
CA TRP A 138 20.31 13.06 0.06
C TRP A 138 20.28 14.58 0.24
N PRO A 139 20.04 15.37 -0.83
CA PRO A 139 20.05 16.82 -0.76
C PRO A 139 19.06 17.35 0.27
N GLU A 140 19.50 18.34 1.06
CA GLU A 140 18.64 19.02 2.03
C GLU A 140 17.49 19.73 1.30
N GLY A 141 16.30 19.71 1.88
CA GLY A 141 15.10 20.32 1.29
C GLY A 141 14.50 19.57 0.08
N ARG A 142 15.19 18.54 -0.44
CA ARG A 142 14.65 17.74 -1.52
C ARG A 142 13.70 16.67 -1.00
N ALA A 143 12.44 16.68 -1.46
CA ALA A 143 11.49 15.61 -1.18
C ALA A 143 11.98 14.27 -1.70
N SER A 144 11.74 13.21 -0.93
CA SER A 144 11.85 11.82 -1.37
C SER A 144 10.44 11.25 -1.58
N GLY A 145 10.33 10.16 -2.32
CA GLY A 145 9.09 9.40 -2.44
C GLY A 145 9.02 8.24 -1.44
N GLN A 146 7.87 7.58 -1.42
CA GLN A 146 7.64 6.38 -0.62
C GLN A 146 8.07 6.54 0.85
N HIS A 147 8.66 5.50 1.44
CA HIS A 147 9.18 5.55 2.82
C HIS A 147 10.26 6.61 3.04
N GLY A 148 11.06 6.94 2.04
CA GLY A 148 12.07 7.99 2.14
C GLY A 148 11.47 9.38 2.33
N GLY A 149 10.25 9.59 1.90
CA GLY A 149 9.45 10.79 2.06
C GLY A 149 8.42 10.72 3.19
N GLY A 150 8.35 9.61 3.93
CA GLY A 150 7.30 9.38 4.91
C GLY A 150 5.89 9.29 4.29
N LEU A 151 5.80 8.96 3.00
CA LEU A 151 4.57 8.95 2.20
C LEU A 151 3.98 7.55 2.02
N ALA A 152 4.55 6.54 2.65
CA ALA A 152 4.08 5.16 2.59
C ALA A 152 4.06 4.51 3.98
N ILE A 153 3.16 3.55 4.17
CA ILE A 153 3.08 2.68 5.34
C ILE A 153 3.11 1.22 4.88
N ASP A 154 3.88 0.40 5.59
CA ASP A 154 3.89 -1.07 5.43
C ASP A 154 3.03 -1.68 6.55
N ALA A 155 1.73 -1.80 6.36
CA ALA A 155 0.76 -2.29 7.34
C ALA A 155 0.78 -3.83 7.41
N GLY A 156 1.20 -4.39 8.54
CA GLY A 156 1.40 -5.84 8.70
C GLY A 156 0.29 -6.53 9.49
N GLN A 157 -0.24 -5.91 10.54
CA GLN A 157 -1.29 -6.49 11.37
C GLN A 157 -2.40 -5.47 11.65
N PHE A 158 -3.63 -5.97 11.72
CA PHE A 158 -4.83 -5.21 12.04
C PHE A 158 -5.48 -5.87 13.26
N ARG A 159 -5.43 -5.19 14.41
CA ARG A 159 -5.96 -5.69 15.68
C ARG A 159 -7.36 -5.16 15.90
N LYS A 160 -8.28 -6.05 16.21
CA LYS A 160 -9.70 -5.74 16.38
C LYS A 160 -10.05 -5.48 17.85
N ALA A 161 -11.17 -4.82 18.07
CA ALA A 161 -11.66 -4.48 19.41
C ALA A 161 -11.95 -5.71 20.28
N ASP A 162 -12.25 -6.87 19.68
CA ASP A 162 -12.47 -8.14 20.38
C ASP A 162 -11.17 -8.88 20.75
N GLY A 163 -10.01 -8.31 20.41
CA GLY A 163 -8.68 -8.89 20.62
C GLY A 163 -8.20 -9.82 19.51
N SER A 164 -9.02 -10.12 18.50
CA SER A 164 -8.56 -10.88 17.34
C SER A 164 -7.61 -10.05 16.48
N VAL A 165 -6.75 -10.73 15.71
CA VAL A 165 -5.74 -10.13 14.87
C VAL A 165 -5.87 -10.68 13.46
N LEU A 166 -5.88 -9.78 12.48
CA LEU A 166 -5.69 -10.11 11.07
C LEU A 166 -4.21 -9.88 10.74
N ASP A 167 -3.47 -10.92 10.44
CA ASP A 167 -2.03 -10.87 10.13
C ASP A 167 -1.81 -11.10 8.63
N VAL A 168 -1.25 -10.11 7.93
CA VAL A 168 -1.10 -10.18 6.47
C VAL A 168 -0.20 -11.35 6.05
N ASP A 169 0.87 -11.67 6.81
CA ASP A 169 1.78 -12.79 6.49
C ASP A 169 1.10 -14.16 6.59
N HIS A 170 0.14 -14.31 7.50
CA HIS A 170 -0.49 -15.59 7.80
C HIS A 170 -1.89 -15.74 7.21
N ASP A 171 -2.66 -14.65 7.16
CA ASP A 171 -4.10 -14.71 6.85
C ASP A 171 -4.42 -14.31 5.40
N PHE A 172 -3.55 -13.52 4.72
CA PHE A 172 -3.82 -13.12 3.34
C PHE A 172 -3.61 -14.29 2.37
N ALA A 173 -4.69 -14.84 1.85
CA ALA A 173 -4.65 -15.87 0.82
C ALA A 173 -4.53 -15.23 -0.57
N GLY A 174 -3.40 -15.47 -1.24
CA GLY A 174 -3.13 -14.96 -2.58
C GLY A 174 -1.91 -15.63 -3.20
N ALA A 175 -1.54 -15.16 -4.39
CA ALA A 175 -0.34 -15.59 -5.10
C ALA A 175 0.26 -14.44 -5.89
N VAL A 176 1.58 -14.41 -6.01
CA VAL A 176 2.28 -13.40 -6.81
C VAL A 176 1.74 -13.37 -8.25
N GLY A 177 1.31 -12.19 -8.68
CA GLY A 177 0.68 -11.96 -9.99
C GLY A 177 -0.85 -12.08 -10.00
N ALA A 178 -1.48 -12.55 -8.90
CA ALA A 178 -2.94 -12.60 -8.79
C ALA A 178 -3.55 -11.19 -8.68
N THR A 179 -4.79 -11.06 -9.13
CA THR A 179 -5.57 -9.82 -8.96
C THR A 179 -6.03 -9.69 -7.52
N THR A 180 -5.80 -8.53 -6.89
CA THR A 180 -6.17 -8.28 -5.50
C THR A 180 -7.63 -7.87 -5.36
N CYS A 181 -8.11 -6.94 -6.17
CA CYS A 181 -9.45 -6.37 -6.08
C CYS A 181 -10.24 -6.53 -7.37
N GLY A 182 -11.58 -6.41 -7.27
CA GLY A 182 -12.49 -6.45 -8.40
C GLY A 182 -12.89 -7.86 -8.83
N PRO A 183 -13.66 -8.00 -9.94
CA PRO A 183 -14.36 -9.22 -10.29
C PRO A 183 -13.44 -10.39 -10.70
N ARG A 184 -12.16 -10.11 -10.98
CA ARG A 184 -11.15 -11.13 -11.30
C ARG A 184 -10.29 -11.55 -10.11
N ALA A 185 -10.56 -11.00 -8.93
CA ALA A 185 -9.84 -11.38 -7.72
C ALA A 185 -10.16 -12.84 -7.34
N VAL A 186 -9.13 -13.55 -6.89
CA VAL A 186 -9.31 -14.91 -6.35
C VAL A 186 -10.15 -14.81 -5.08
N GLN A 187 -11.21 -15.64 -5.00
CA GLN A 187 -12.06 -15.65 -3.81
C GLN A 187 -11.26 -16.16 -2.60
N PRO A 188 -11.29 -15.44 -1.48
CA PRO A 188 -10.57 -15.82 -0.28
C PRO A 188 -11.19 -17.07 0.36
N ALA A 189 -10.34 -17.98 0.84
CA ALA A 189 -10.78 -19.26 1.42
C ALA A 189 -11.19 -19.15 2.89
N THR A 190 -10.81 -18.09 3.59
CA THR A 190 -11.09 -17.88 5.03
C THR A 190 -11.74 -16.52 5.27
N VAL A 191 -12.43 -16.40 6.40
CA VAL A 191 -13.05 -15.13 6.83
C VAL A 191 -11.97 -14.05 7.00
N ALA A 192 -10.83 -14.36 7.63
CA ALA A 192 -9.74 -13.43 7.83
C ALA A 192 -9.15 -12.93 6.49
N SER A 193 -8.95 -13.84 5.52
CA SER A 193 -8.49 -13.46 4.19
C SER A 193 -9.50 -12.59 3.44
N ALA A 194 -10.79 -12.87 3.59
CA ALA A 194 -11.86 -12.06 3.00
C ALA A 194 -11.87 -10.65 3.59
N GLU A 195 -11.73 -10.55 4.90
CA GLU A 195 -11.74 -9.27 5.61
C GLU A 195 -10.50 -8.41 5.27
N LEU A 196 -9.28 -8.99 5.25
CA LEU A 196 -8.07 -8.29 4.80
C LEU A 196 -8.21 -7.76 3.37
N ARG A 197 -8.78 -8.57 2.49
CA ARG A 197 -9.04 -8.16 1.09
C ARG A 197 -10.09 -7.05 1.02
N SER A 198 -11.16 -7.13 1.81
CA SER A 198 -12.19 -6.09 1.87
C SER A 198 -11.58 -4.75 2.28
N ILE A 199 -10.78 -4.73 3.36
CA ILE A 199 -10.10 -3.53 3.86
C ILE A 199 -9.27 -2.84 2.76
N VAL A 200 -8.40 -3.58 2.06
CA VAL A 200 -7.55 -2.97 1.04
C VAL A 200 -8.35 -2.58 -0.21
N CYS A 201 -9.39 -3.35 -0.57
CA CYS A 201 -10.19 -3.03 -1.75
C CYS A 201 -11.16 -1.86 -1.52
N GLU A 202 -11.69 -1.68 -0.30
CA GLU A 202 -12.45 -0.49 0.06
C GLU A 202 -11.57 0.78 -0.01
N ALA A 203 -10.32 0.70 0.47
CA ALA A 203 -9.36 1.81 0.33
C ALA A 203 -9.08 2.15 -1.15
N ALA A 204 -8.95 1.12 -1.99
CA ALA A 204 -8.76 1.29 -3.44
C ALA A 204 -9.99 1.91 -4.12
N GLU A 205 -11.20 1.51 -3.75
CA GLU A 205 -12.45 2.07 -4.29
C GLU A 205 -12.62 3.54 -3.90
N GLU A 206 -12.24 3.91 -2.69
CA GLU A 206 -12.26 5.30 -2.21
C GLU A 206 -11.04 6.11 -2.70
N HIS A 207 -10.08 5.50 -3.43
CA HIS A 207 -8.86 6.14 -3.94
C HIS A 207 -8.07 6.86 -2.84
N LEU A 208 -7.90 6.22 -1.68
CA LEU A 208 -7.19 6.79 -0.53
C LEU A 208 -5.67 6.83 -0.75
N PHE A 209 -5.15 5.90 -1.54
CA PHE A 209 -3.73 5.78 -1.86
C PHE A 209 -3.51 5.67 -3.37
N ASN A 210 -2.41 6.24 -3.86
CA ASN A 210 -2.05 6.09 -5.29
C ASN A 210 -1.49 4.70 -5.59
N VAL A 211 -0.81 4.09 -4.61
CA VAL A 211 -0.23 2.76 -4.74
C VAL A 211 -0.68 1.90 -3.56
N GLU A 212 -1.26 0.76 -3.87
CA GLU A 212 -1.68 -0.27 -2.92
C GLU A 212 -1.13 -1.61 -3.38
N LEU A 213 -0.09 -2.09 -2.68
CA LEU A 213 0.54 -3.37 -2.96
C LEU A 213 0.21 -4.37 -1.87
N SER A 214 -0.35 -5.50 -2.28
CA SER A 214 -0.63 -6.65 -1.41
C SER A 214 0.42 -7.74 -1.58
N PRO A 215 0.34 -8.86 -0.85
CA PRO A 215 1.18 -10.04 -1.08
C PRO A 215 1.11 -10.59 -2.51
N ASN A 216 0.10 -10.24 -3.28
CA ASN A 216 -0.01 -10.60 -4.70
C ASN A 216 1.00 -9.87 -5.60
N TYR A 217 1.58 -8.76 -5.15
CA TYR A 217 2.51 -7.99 -5.95
C TYR A 217 3.84 -8.71 -6.17
N ASN A 218 4.52 -9.07 -5.08
CA ASN A 218 5.77 -9.84 -5.13
C ASN A 218 6.16 -10.37 -3.74
N LYS A 219 7.19 -11.22 -3.68
CA LYS A 219 7.66 -11.85 -2.44
C LYS A 219 8.14 -10.87 -1.35
N LYS A 220 8.50 -9.64 -1.68
CA LYS A 220 8.92 -8.63 -0.69
C LYS A 220 7.74 -8.05 0.08
N HIS A 221 6.54 -8.13 -0.47
CA HIS A 221 5.28 -7.65 0.14
C HIS A 221 4.46 -8.78 0.77
N LYS A 222 5.04 -9.99 0.96
CA LYS A 222 4.30 -11.16 1.45
C LYS A 222 3.63 -10.96 2.81
N ASN A 223 4.12 -10.05 3.65
CA ASN A 223 3.75 -9.89 5.05
C ASN A 223 3.17 -8.51 5.40
N HIS A 224 2.82 -7.69 4.41
CA HIS A 224 2.24 -6.38 4.63
C HIS A 224 1.49 -5.86 3.39
N PHE A 225 0.61 -4.92 3.62
CA PHE A 225 0.11 -4.01 2.58
C PHE A 225 1.01 -2.78 2.55
N HIS A 226 1.56 -2.47 1.38
CA HIS A 226 2.24 -1.20 1.15
C HIS A 226 1.23 -0.20 0.59
N LEU A 227 0.94 0.85 1.35
CA LEU A 227 -0.03 1.89 1.00
C LEU A 227 0.71 3.22 0.90
N GLU A 228 0.56 3.91 -0.26
CA GLU A 228 1.36 5.10 -0.56
C GLU A 228 0.54 6.22 -1.18
N VAL A 229 0.81 7.45 -0.78
CA VAL A 229 0.41 8.68 -1.47
C VAL A 229 1.59 9.24 -2.26
N THR A 230 1.39 9.54 -3.55
CA THR A 230 2.45 9.97 -4.47
C THR A 230 2.12 11.33 -5.05
N ALA A 231 2.99 12.32 -4.83
CA ALA A 231 2.80 13.66 -5.36
C ALA A 231 2.94 13.70 -6.88
N ASN A 232 2.20 14.62 -7.52
CA ASN A 232 2.25 14.89 -8.95
C ASN A 232 1.87 13.72 -9.86
N VAL A 233 1.10 12.74 -9.35
CA VAL A 233 0.54 11.65 -10.17
C VAL A 233 -0.98 11.69 -10.17
N ARG A 234 -1.59 11.15 -11.24
CA ARG A 234 -3.04 11.09 -11.45
C ARG A 234 -3.48 9.68 -11.84
N TRP A 235 -2.77 8.69 -11.32
CA TRP A 235 -3.07 7.28 -11.57
C TRP A 235 -3.10 6.51 -10.26
N PHE A 236 -3.72 5.34 -10.29
CA PHE A 236 -3.85 4.43 -9.17
C PHE A 236 -3.35 3.05 -9.57
N LEU A 237 -2.62 2.39 -8.70
CA LEU A 237 -2.10 1.05 -8.87
C LEU A 237 -2.51 0.18 -7.70
N VAL A 238 -3.33 -0.84 -7.96
CA VAL A 238 -3.69 -1.88 -6.99
C VAL A 238 -3.13 -3.22 -7.45
N ARG A 239 -2.36 -3.88 -6.58
CA ARG A 239 -1.66 -5.14 -6.90
C ARG A 239 -1.73 -6.16 -5.78
#